data_eb2703afe54e6c4179bca4b96c44718c
#
_entry.id   eb2703afe54e6c4179bca4b96c44718c
#
_cell.length_a   1.000
_cell.length_b   1.000
_cell.length_c   1.000
_cell.angle_alpha   90.00
_cell.angle_beta   90.00
_cell.angle_gamma   90.00
#
_symmetry.space_group_name_H-M   'P 1'
#
loop_
_entity.id
_entity.type
_entity.pdbx_description
1 polymer ?
#
loop_
_entity_poly.entity_id
_entity_poly.type
_entity_poly.pdbx_seq_one_letter_code
_entity_poly.pdbx_strand_id
1 'polypeptide(L)'
;MINLNIKDVLENAGILDEKNSEKTKKLKIASLKTIGDGTITIKSIDDETLDSIEKMSKTAFELNKNAVYQGCIEPNLKDKGFQEGLKCKINPLKVVRKMFSRAEVEMIATEIGKLSGMYQEKDMVKEIKN
;
A
#
# COMPACT_ATOMS: atom_id res chain seq x y z
N MET A 1 -29.48 22.81 -5.29
CA MET A 1 -28.35 22.01 -4.84
C MET A 1 -27.87 22.50 -3.48
N ILE A 2 -27.61 21.58 -2.57
CA ILE A 2 -27.29 21.91 -1.17
C ILE A 2 -25.79 21.66 -0.94
N ASN A 3 -25.11 22.71 -0.49
CA ASN A 3 -23.71 22.56 -0.12
C ASN A 3 -23.56 21.72 1.14
N LEU A 4 -22.46 21.02 1.22
CA LEU A 4 -22.05 20.31 2.42
C LEU A 4 -21.81 21.34 3.53
N ASN A 5 -22.41 21.13 4.70
CA ASN A 5 -22.22 22.04 5.84
C ASN A 5 -21.67 21.28 7.06
N ILE A 6 -21.21 22.06 8.04
CA ILE A 6 -20.54 21.49 9.23
C ILE A 6 -21.44 20.51 9.98
N LYS A 7 -22.73 20.82 10.13
CA LYS A 7 -23.67 19.94 10.82
C LYS A 7 -23.78 18.59 10.14
N ASP A 8 -23.95 18.57 8.81
CA ASP A 8 -24.04 17.32 8.03
C ASP A 8 -22.78 16.48 8.18
N VAL A 9 -21.61 17.13 8.14
CA VAL A 9 -20.33 16.44 8.30
C VAL A 9 -20.21 15.80 9.67
N LEU A 10 -20.55 16.54 10.73
CA LEU A 10 -20.44 16.04 12.10
C LEU A 10 -21.44 14.93 12.39
N GLU A 11 -22.64 14.99 11.85
CA GLU A 11 -23.64 13.94 12.02
C GLU A 11 -23.25 12.65 11.30
N ASN A 12 -22.34 12.74 10.34
CA ASN A 12 -21.87 11.60 9.53
C ASN A 12 -20.36 11.34 9.72
N ALA A 13 -19.83 11.71 10.88
CA ALA A 13 -18.39 11.55 11.16
C ALA A 13 -17.90 10.10 11.00
N GLY A 14 -18.75 9.12 11.32
CA GLY A 14 -18.42 7.71 11.15
C GLY A 14 -18.09 7.33 9.71
N ILE A 15 -18.77 7.96 8.74
CA ILE A 15 -18.49 7.73 7.32
C ILE A 15 -17.09 8.21 6.97
N LEU A 16 -16.67 9.35 7.54
CA LEU A 16 -15.33 9.90 7.34
C LEU A 16 -14.26 9.01 7.96
N ASP A 17 -14.51 8.51 9.15
CA ASP A 17 -13.59 7.60 9.84
C ASP A 17 -13.40 6.32 9.03
N GLU A 18 -14.48 5.74 8.52
CA GLU A 18 -14.40 4.55 7.68
C GLU A 18 -13.65 4.82 6.38
N LYS A 19 -13.90 5.97 5.75
CA LYS A 19 -13.20 6.38 4.53
C LYS A 19 -11.68 6.43 4.73
N ASN A 20 -11.23 6.86 5.90
CA ASN A 20 -9.82 7.06 6.23
C ASN A 20 -9.19 5.89 6.99
N SER A 21 -9.94 4.81 7.23
CA SER A 21 -9.44 3.65 7.94
C SER A 21 -8.45 2.85 7.09
N GLU A 22 -7.62 2.03 7.77
CA GLU A 22 -6.71 1.11 7.09
C GLU A 22 -7.52 0.11 6.25
N LYS A 23 -7.07 -0.12 5.04
CA LYS A 23 -7.68 -1.06 4.10
C LYS A 23 -6.72 -2.17 3.76
N THR A 24 -7.24 -3.37 3.53
CA THR A 24 -6.44 -4.53 3.16
C THR A 24 -6.97 -5.14 1.87
N LYS A 25 -6.11 -5.88 1.19
CA LYS A 25 -6.45 -6.58 -0.05
C LYS A 25 -5.56 -7.80 -0.19
N LYS A 26 -6.10 -8.87 -0.76
CA LYS A 26 -5.31 -10.05 -1.09
C LYS A 26 -4.97 -10.05 -2.57
N LEU A 27 -3.72 -10.38 -2.88
CA LEU A 27 -3.21 -10.46 -4.24
C LEU A 27 -2.63 -11.86 -4.47
N LYS A 28 -2.85 -12.40 -5.64
CA LYS A 28 -2.25 -13.68 -6.03
C LYS A 28 -1.05 -13.41 -6.93
N ILE A 29 0.10 -13.92 -6.54
CA ILE A 29 1.35 -13.74 -7.28
C ILE A 29 1.61 -15.02 -8.08
N ALA A 30 1.45 -14.93 -9.39
CA ALA A 30 1.53 -16.11 -10.26
C ALA A 30 2.85 -16.86 -10.15
N SER A 31 3.98 -16.15 -10.01
CA SER A 31 5.30 -16.77 -9.90
C SER A 31 5.49 -17.55 -8.59
N LEU A 32 4.63 -17.31 -7.59
CA LEU A 32 4.72 -17.94 -6.27
C LEU A 32 3.61 -18.98 -6.03
N LYS A 33 2.88 -19.37 -7.07
CA LYS A 33 1.71 -20.26 -6.94
C LYS A 33 2.04 -21.64 -6.35
N THR A 34 3.30 -22.05 -6.38
CA THR A 34 3.74 -23.31 -5.81
C THR A 34 4.19 -23.20 -4.37
N ILE A 35 4.19 -21.98 -3.83
CA ILE A 35 4.53 -21.70 -2.41
C ILE A 35 3.22 -21.32 -1.73
N GLY A 36 2.62 -22.28 -1.04
CA GLY A 36 1.24 -22.13 -0.63
C GLY A 36 0.38 -21.99 -1.91
N ASP A 37 -0.48 -20.98 -1.99
CA ASP A 37 -1.21 -20.67 -3.23
C ASP A 37 -0.72 -19.38 -3.87
N GLY A 38 0.40 -18.83 -3.37
CA GLY A 38 0.98 -17.59 -3.88
C GLY A 38 0.23 -16.32 -3.48
N THR A 39 -0.66 -16.40 -2.50
CA THR A 39 -1.44 -15.24 -2.06
C THR A 39 -0.69 -14.43 -1.02
N ILE A 40 -0.65 -13.12 -1.21
CA ILE A 40 -0.13 -12.17 -0.22
C ILE A 40 -1.27 -11.25 0.24
N THR A 41 -1.12 -10.67 1.42
CA THR A 41 -2.05 -9.65 1.91
C THR A 41 -1.30 -8.33 2.02
N ILE A 42 -1.88 -7.30 1.41
CA ILE A 42 -1.34 -5.94 1.45
C ILE A 42 -2.30 -5.03 2.21
N LYS A 43 -1.77 -3.90 2.68
CA LYS A 43 -2.56 -2.88 3.36
C LYS A 43 -2.26 -1.50 2.80
N SER A 44 -3.18 -0.56 3.07
CA SER A 44 -2.95 0.86 2.81
C SER A 44 -1.82 1.39 3.71
N ILE A 45 -1.16 2.44 3.26
CA ILE A 45 -0.11 3.13 4.01
C ILE A 45 -0.63 4.53 4.33
N ASP A 46 -0.46 4.98 5.58
CA ASP A 46 -0.88 6.31 5.97
C ASP A 46 0.03 7.40 5.38
N ASP A 47 -0.47 8.63 5.37
CA ASP A 47 0.23 9.76 4.74
C ASP A 47 1.59 10.02 5.37
N GLU A 48 1.71 9.91 6.69
CA GLU A 48 2.96 10.14 7.40
C GLU A 48 4.03 9.13 6.98
N THR A 49 3.66 7.86 6.88
CA THR A 49 4.56 6.80 6.42
C THR A 49 4.92 6.99 4.96
N LEU A 50 3.96 7.39 4.11
CA LEU A 50 4.23 7.68 2.69
C LEU A 50 5.23 8.82 2.55
N ASP A 51 5.07 9.89 3.32
CA ASP A 51 6.02 11.01 3.30
C ASP A 51 7.42 10.56 3.70
N SER A 52 7.53 9.72 4.72
CA SER A 52 8.81 9.17 5.17
C SER A 52 9.47 8.33 4.08
N ILE A 53 8.68 7.49 3.39
CA ILE A 53 9.16 6.66 2.29
C ILE A 53 9.69 7.53 1.15
N GLU A 54 8.95 8.58 0.78
CA GLU A 54 9.37 9.49 -0.28
C GLU A 54 10.69 10.18 0.04
N LYS A 55 10.86 10.64 1.28
CA LYS A 55 12.08 11.32 1.71
C LYS A 55 13.30 10.42 1.69
N MET A 56 13.15 9.14 2.05
CA MET A 56 14.27 8.22 2.12
C MET A 56 14.60 7.52 0.80
N SER A 57 13.71 7.60 -0.18
CA SER A 57 13.87 6.90 -1.47
C SER A 57 14.55 7.78 -2.50
N LYS A 58 15.61 7.25 -3.12
CA LYS A 58 16.41 7.99 -4.10
C LYS A 58 15.90 7.83 -5.53
N THR A 59 15.19 6.76 -5.81
CA THR A 59 14.66 6.45 -7.13
C THR A 59 13.21 6.00 -7.02
N ALA A 60 12.50 6.00 -8.15
CA ALA A 60 11.13 5.50 -8.21
C ALA A 60 11.07 4.03 -7.80
N PHE A 61 12.04 3.23 -8.21
CA PHE A 61 12.06 1.81 -7.84
C PHE A 61 12.32 1.61 -6.35
N GLU A 62 13.19 2.42 -5.75
CA GLU A 62 13.41 2.37 -4.31
C GLU A 62 12.16 2.76 -3.54
N LEU A 63 11.42 3.75 -4.03
CA LEU A 63 10.11 4.12 -3.48
C LEU A 63 9.15 2.94 -3.51
N ASN A 64 9.06 2.25 -4.64
CA ASN A 64 8.20 1.08 -4.79
C ASN A 64 8.60 -0.06 -3.85
N LYS A 65 9.91 -0.32 -3.70
CA LYS A 65 10.39 -1.33 -2.75
C LYS A 65 10.01 -0.99 -1.32
N ASN A 66 10.17 0.27 -0.93
CA ASN A 66 9.80 0.71 0.40
C ASN A 66 8.29 0.61 0.63
N ALA A 67 7.49 0.92 -0.38
CA ALA A 67 6.03 0.77 -0.29
C ALA A 67 5.63 -0.69 -0.08
N VAL A 68 6.22 -1.61 -0.83
CA VAL A 68 5.95 -3.05 -0.66
C VAL A 68 6.42 -3.53 0.71
N TYR A 69 7.59 -3.08 1.16
CA TYR A 69 8.13 -3.45 2.47
C TYR A 69 7.18 -3.04 3.60
N GLN A 70 6.60 -1.85 3.51
CA GLN A 70 5.65 -1.35 4.51
C GLN A 70 4.26 -1.94 4.34
N GLY A 71 3.81 -2.16 3.12
CA GLY A 71 2.43 -2.53 2.82
C GLY A 71 2.14 -4.02 2.74
N CYS A 72 3.15 -4.87 2.63
CA CYS A 72 2.92 -6.32 2.62
C CYS A 72 2.93 -6.84 4.06
N ILE A 73 1.76 -7.29 4.55
CA ILE A 73 1.61 -7.74 5.94
C ILE A 73 1.55 -9.26 6.09
N GLU A 74 1.27 -9.97 5.00
CA GLU A 74 1.28 -11.43 5.01
C GLU A 74 1.87 -11.93 3.68
N PRO A 75 3.05 -12.52 3.66
CA PRO A 75 3.95 -12.69 4.81
C PRO A 75 4.45 -11.34 5.32
N ASN A 76 4.75 -11.27 6.61
CA ASN A 76 5.28 -10.04 7.21
C ASN A 76 6.76 -9.88 6.84
N LEU A 77 7.05 -8.99 5.90
CA LEU A 77 8.41 -8.78 5.41
C LEU A 77 9.34 -8.18 6.48
N LYS A 78 8.76 -7.62 7.54
CA LYS A 78 9.53 -7.04 8.65
C LYS A 78 9.89 -8.06 9.73
N ASP A 79 9.41 -9.27 9.61
CA ASP A 79 9.73 -10.34 10.56
C ASP A 79 11.22 -10.66 10.50
N LYS A 80 11.88 -10.55 11.65
CA LYS A 80 13.34 -10.71 11.74
C LYS A 80 13.80 -12.13 11.39
N GLY A 81 13.06 -13.14 11.84
CA GLY A 81 13.37 -14.54 11.53
C GLY A 81 13.24 -14.80 10.03
N PHE A 82 12.23 -14.23 9.40
CA PHE A 82 12.04 -14.34 7.97
C PHE A 82 13.19 -13.69 7.19
N GLN A 83 13.57 -12.47 7.57
CA GLN A 83 14.70 -11.76 6.96
C GLN A 83 16.01 -12.52 7.12
N GLU A 84 16.25 -13.06 8.30
CA GLU A 84 17.44 -13.86 8.58
C GLU A 84 17.45 -15.15 7.75
N GLY A 85 16.33 -15.84 7.66
CA GLY A 85 16.18 -17.06 6.85
C GLY A 85 16.43 -16.82 5.38
N LEU A 86 16.09 -15.63 4.86
CA LEU A 86 16.36 -15.25 3.48
C LEU A 86 17.72 -14.55 3.30
N LYS A 87 18.53 -14.50 4.35
CA LYS A 87 19.87 -13.90 4.33
C LYS A 87 19.85 -12.39 4.04
N CYS A 88 18.83 -11.71 4.56
CA CYS A 88 18.63 -10.28 4.40
C CYS A 88 18.79 -9.49 5.70
N LYS A 89 19.41 -10.07 6.73
CA LYS A 89 19.51 -9.43 8.05
C LYS A 89 20.21 -8.08 8.04
N ILE A 90 21.27 -7.95 7.25
CA ILE A 90 22.07 -6.71 7.19
C ILE A 90 21.35 -5.62 6.42
N ASN A 91 20.61 -5.99 5.38
CA ASN A 91 19.84 -5.06 4.57
C ASN A 91 18.41 -5.61 4.40
N PRO A 92 17.52 -5.33 5.39
CA PRO A 92 16.16 -5.90 5.38
C PRO A 92 15.33 -5.60 4.14
N LEU A 93 15.55 -4.45 3.48
CA LEU A 93 14.83 -4.10 2.27
C LEU A 93 15.07 -5.07 1.11
N LYS A 94 16.20 -5.78 1.13
CA LYS A 94 16.49 -6.81 0.12
C LYS A 94 15.46 -7.94 0.10
N VAL A 95 14.71 -8.14 1.19
CA VAL A 95 13.70 -9.20 1.24
C VAL A 95 12.64 -9.00 0.16
N VAL A 96 12.35 -7.76 -0.21
CA VAL A 96 11.36 -7.43 -1.26
C VAL A 96 11.77 -8.06 -2.59
N ARG A 97 13.04 -7.90 -2.99
CA ARG A 97 13.53 -8.46 -4.26
C ARG A 97 13.83 -9.95 -4.17
N LYS A 98 14.00 -10.50 -2.99
CA LYS A 98 14.06 -11.95 -2.80
C LYS A 98 12.71 -12.60 -3.09
N MET A 99 11.63 -11.91 -2.72
CA MET A 99 10.27 -12.42 -2.90
C MET A 99 9.71 -12.12 -4.29
N PHE A 100 9.98 -10.93 -4.82
CA PHE A 100 9.28 -10.40 -6.00
C PHE A 100 10.25 -9.91 -7.07
N SER A 101 9.87 -10.12 -8.34
CA SER A 101 10.58 -9.53 -9.46
C SER A 101 10.35 -8.02 -9.50
N ARG A 102 11.15 -7.31 -10.29
CA ARG A 102 10.99 -5.86 -10.44
C ARG A 102 9.58 -5.48 -10.90
N ALA A 103 9.04 -6.19 -11.90
CA ALA A 103 7.69 -5.93 -12.39
C ALA A 103 6.63 -6.20 -11.31
N GLU A 104 6.81 -7.27 -10.53
CA GLU A 104 5.91 -7.59 -9.43
C GLU A 104 5.94 -6.51 -8.35
N VAL A 105 7.11 -5.98 -8.03
CA VAL A 105 7.25 -4.88 -7.07
C VAL A 105 6.45 -3.67 -7.54
N GLU A 106 6.57 -3.28 -8.81
CA GLU A 106 5.83 -2.16 -9.36
C GLU A 106 4.32 -2.38 -9.29
N MET A 107 3.86 -3.57 -9.63
CA MET A 107 2.42 -3.90 -9.62
C MET A 107 1.86 -3.93 -8.20
N ILE A 108 2.59 -4.53 -7.26
CA ILE A 108 2.17 -4.58 -5.86
C ILE A 108 2.15 -3.16 -5.26
N ALA A 109 3.18 -2.37 -5.53
CA ALA A 109 3.25 -0.98 -5.05
C ALA A 109 2.09 -0.16 -5.60
N THR A 110 1.70 -0.36 -6.85
CA THR A 110 0.54 0.31 -7.45
C THR A 110 -0.75 -0.05 -6.71
N GLU A 111 -0.94 -1.33 -6.38
CA GLU A 111 -2.13 -1.77 -5.64
C GLU A 111 -2.16 -1.21 -4.21
N ILE A 112 -1.00 -1.14 -3.55
CA ILE A 112 -0.89 -0.49 -2.24
C ILE A 112 -1.24 1.01 -2.37
N GLY A 113 -0.75 1.66 -3.41
CA GLY A 113 -1.05 3.07 -3.68
C GLY A 113 -2.55 3.32 -3.88
N LYS A 114 -3.22 2.43 -4.60
CA LYS A 114 -4.68 2.52 -4.78
C LYS A 114 -5.42 2.39 -3.45
N LEU A 115 -5.04 1.43 -2.62
CA LEU A 115 -5.62 1.26 -1.29
C LEU A 115 -5.37 2.49 -0.40
N SER A 116 -4.26 3.16 -0.61
CA SER A 116 -3.84 4.32 0.17
C SER A 116 -4.44 5.63 -0.33
N GLY A 117 -5.27 5.57 -1.38
CA GLY A 117 -5.94 6.75 -1.94
C GLY A 117 -5.00 7.67 -2.72
N MET A 118 -3.86 7.16 -3.20
CA MET A 118 -2.87 7.97 -3.91
C MET A 118 -3.22 8.24 -5.37
N TYR A 119 -4.05 7.41 -5.97
CA TYR A 119 -4.37 7.50 -7.39
C TYR A 119 -5.73 8.15 -7.60
N GLN A 120 -5.79 9.01 -8.62
CA GLN A 120 -7.03 9.64 -9.02
C GLN A 120 -7.86 8.64 -9.82
N GLU A 121 -9.13 8.56 -9.49
CA GLU A 121 -10.08 7.76 -10.24
C GLU A 121 -11.03 8.69 -10.98
N LYS A 122 -11.57 8.21 -12.09
CA LYS A 122 -12.53 8.97 -12.86
C LYS A 122 -13.75 9.31 -11.98
N ASP A 123 -14.16 10.57 -12.06
CA ASP A 123 -15.36 11.06 -11.37
C ASP A 123 -15.23 11.19 -9.83
N MET A 124 -14.02 11.12 -9.27
CA MET A 124 -13.82 11.37 -7.84
C MET A 124 -14.27 12.78 -7.43
N VAL A 125 -14.00 13.75 -8.28
CA VAL A 125 -14.37 15.14 -8.07
C VAL A 125 -14.93 15.66 -9.39
N LYS A 126 -16.14 16.19 -9.35
CA LYS A 126 -16.80 16.73 -10.53
C LYS A 126 -17.11 18.20 -10.33
N GLU A 127 -16.87 18.99 -11.37
CA GLU A 127 -17.36 20.37 -11.40
C GLU A 127 -18.87 20.35 -11.68
N ILE A 128 -19.61 21.13 -10.92
CA ILE A 128 -21.05 21.29 -11.14
C ILE A 128 -21.25 22.48 -12.04
N LYS A 129 -21.86 22.23 -13.21
CA LYS A 129 -22.22 23.26 -14.17
C LYS A 129 -23.71 23.56 -14.07
N ASN A 130 -24.03 24.84 -13.86
CA ASN A 130 -25.40 25.30 -13.81
C ASN A 130 -25.83 25.86 -15.17
#